data_947b5a4982da026db5fac08ef8060e5e
#
_entry.id   947b5a4982da026db5fac08ef8060e5e
#
_cell.length_a   1.000
_cell.length_b   1.000
_cell.length_c   1.000
_cell.angle_alpha   90.00
_cell.angle_beta   90.00
_cell.angle_gamma   90.00
#
_symmetry.space_group_name_H-M   'P 1'
#
loop_
_entity.id
_entity.type
_entity.pdbx_description
1 polymer ?
#
loop_
_entity_poly.entity_id
_entity_poly.type
_entity_poly.pdbx_seq_one_letter_code
_entity_poly.pdbx_strand_id
1 'polypeptide(L)'
;MYKRFIITALAIFAALSLQGQTGPWTGKLKVQNTELTLVFDLDSSTLDVPDQGAKDIPAEVSREATGVITIEIPSINASYKGLWLGKAITGTFTQHGVSFPLMLNPGRPAINRPQTPVGPFPYTTEEVTFTNGNARLSGTLTMPENCTRTTPVLVLVTGSGLQNRDEELFDHKPFAVIADAFARAGVATLRYDDRGFGLSTGDVTQSTTEDFKNDALAGIKLLRERFDRVGVLGHSEGGSIALMLAAQGQADFVISLAGMVVSGAQTLLEQNRRALTKAGVPENEVNAYCSLLEDAFAAATASAPLPTGEDTAVQPALLQNYSLVRQQLLQPYMRYFVSLDVSKTLSAVTCPVLALNGTLDTQVECSENLSALQSGLPANPLTAIRPIPGLNHLFQHCTTGETDEYGQIEETFSPEVLTDMTIWVKSL
;
A
#
# COMPACT_ATOMS: atom_id res chain seq x y z
N MET A 1 -0.47 66.33 1.55
CA MET A 1 0.37 65.32 0.82
C MET A 1 0.65 64.05 1.62
N TYR A 2 0.17 63.87 2.84
CA TYR A 2 0.45 62.72 3.72
C TYR A 2 -0.58 61.58 3.72
N LYS A 3 -1.77 61.78 3.14
CA LYS A 3 -2.84 60.73 3.15
C LYS A 3 -2.75 59.70 2.02
N ARG A 4 -1.94 59.89 0.97
CA ARG A 4 -1.78 58.93 -0.12
C ARG A 4 -0.68 57.88 0.10
N PHE A 5 0.26 58.09 1.01
CA PHE A 5 1.35 57.16 1.31
C PHE A 5 0.95 56.04 2.26
N ILE A 6 -0.06 56.23 3.11
CA ILE A 6 -0.47 55.23 4.10
C ILE A 6 -1.31 54.10 3.42
N ILE A 7 -2.10 54.43 2.39
CA ILE A 7 -2.92 53.44 1.70
C ILE A 7 -2.06 52.51 0.84
N THR A 8 -0.96 52.98 0.26
CA THR A 8 -0.05 52.19 -0.55
C THR A 8 0.79 51.23 0.30
N ALA A 9 1.17 51.64 1.52
CA ALA A 9 1.91 50.77 2.46
C ALA A 9 1.06 49.63 3.01
N LEU A 10 -0.22 49.83 3.29
CA LEU A 10 -1.15 48.78 3.73
C LEU A 10 -1.46 47.77 2.64
N ALA A 11 -1.60 48.23 1.37
CA ALA A 11 -1.83 47.32 0.25
C ALA A 11 -0.60 46.46 -0.07
N ILE A 12 0.61 47.00 0.08
CA ILE A 12 1.85 46.22 -0.10
C ILE A 12 2.05 45.23 1.05
N PHE A 13 1.66 45.56 2.29
CA PHE A 13 1.74 44.64 3.42
C PHE A 13 0.72 43.48 3.30
N ALA A 14 -0.49 43.78 2.84
CA ALA A 14 -1.51 42.74 2.59
C ALA A 14 -1.13 41.81 1.42
N ALA A 15 -0.53 42.38 0.35
CA ALA A 15 -0.05 41.55 -0.77
C ALA A 15 1.18 40.69 -0.40
N LEU A 16 2.08 41.19 0.45
CA LEU A 16 3.22 40.42 0.97
C LEU A 16 2.78 39.33 1.96
N SER A 17 1.70 39.56 2.72
CA SER A 17 1.16 38.56 3.65
C SER A 17 0.50 37.37 2.95
N LEU A 18 -0.08 37.56 1.75
CA LEU A 18 -0.69 36.48 0.97
C LEU A 18 0.36 35.64 0.25
N GLN A 19 1.49 36.17 -0.17
CA GLN A 19 2.56 35.44 -0.85
C GLN A 19 3.33 34.47 0.05
N GLY A 20 3.27 34.62 1.37
CA GLY A 20 3.95 33.75 2.33
C GLY A 20 3.13 32.54 2.79
N GLN A 21 1.89 32.37 2.29
CA GLN A 21 0.96 31.34 2.74
C GLN A 21 0.62 30.37 1.59
N THR A 22 1.63 29.94 0.87
CA THR A 22 1.53 29.00 -0.27
C THR A 22 2.33 27.75 0.00
N GLY A 23 2.06 26.71 -0.78
CA GLY A 23 2.77 25.43 -0.71
C GLY A 23 2.47 24.59 0.53
N PRO A 24 3.31 23.59 0.80
CA PRO A 24 3.12 22.68 1.91
C PRO A 24 3.56 23.30 3.25
N TRP A 25 2.83 22.95 4.31
CA TRP A 25 3.09 23.33 5.70
C TRP A 25 2.98 22.10 6.60
N THR A 26 3.99 21.85 7.40
CA THR A 26 4.10 20.62 8.22
C THR A 26 4.05 20.92 9.71
N GLY A 27 3.28 20.13 10.44
CA GLY A 27 3.23 20.14 11.91
C GLY A 27 3.21 18.73 12.50
N LYS A 28 3.62 18.65 13.77
CA LYS A 28 3.61 17.43 14.57
C LYS A 28 2.45 17.48 15.54
N LEU A 29 1.45 16.62 15.32
CA LEU A 29 0.26 16.50 16.15
C LEU A 29 0.50 15.44 17.23
N LYS A 30 0.44 15.83 18.50
CA LYS A 30 0.57 14.90 19.62
C LYS A 30 -0.81 14.45 20.12
N VAL A 31 -1.08 13.16 20.02
CA VAL A 31 -2.30 12.52 20.51
C VAL A 31 -1.89 11.42 21.49
N GLN A 32 -2.08 11.68 22.78
CA GLN A 32 -1.61 10.80 23.86
C GLN A 32 -0.10 10.49 23.75
N ASN A 33 0.28 9.26 23.49
CA ASN A 33 1.67 8.80 23.36
C ASN A 33 2.15 8.73 21.90
N THR A 34 1.31 9.12 20.94
CA THR A 34 1.62 9.07 19.51
C THR A 34 1.82 10.48 18.97
N GLU A 35 2.79 10.65 18.08
CA GLU A 35 3.01 11.88 17.33
C GLU A 35 2.78 11.58 15.84
N LEU A 36 1.90 12.38 15.21
CA LEU A 36 1.58 12.25 13.79
C LEU A 36 2.08 13.49 13.04
N THR A 37 2.68 13.28 11.89
CA THR A 37 3.05 14.34 10.96
C THR A 37 1.85 14.69 10.10
N LEU A 38 1.43 15.95 10.14
CA LEU A 38 0.40 16.49 9.26
C LEU A 38 1.06 17.44 8.26
N VAL A 39 0.84 17.23 6.97
CA VAL A 39 1.34 18.08 5.89
C VAL A 39 0.14 18.68 5.14
N PHE A 40 -0.12 19.95 5.35
CA PHE A 40 -1.16 20.70 4.65
C PHE A 40 -0.55 21.36 3.42
N ASP A 41 -0.94 20.95 2.24
CA ASP A 41 -0.59 21.68 1.03
C ASP A 41 -1.68 22.72 0.73
N LEU A 42 -1.31 23.99 0.94
CA LEU A 42 -2.28 25.09 0.85
C LEU A 42 -2.61 25.47 -0.58
N ASP A 43 -1.84 25.05 -1.57
CA ASP A 43 -2.08 25.34 -2.98
C ASP A 43 -2.96 24.27 -3.62
N SER A 44 -2.66 22.99 -3.40
CA SER A 44 -3.49 21.87 -3.86
C SER A 44 -4.72 21.63 -2.99
N SER A 45 -4.80 22.27 -1.81
CA SER A 45 -5.87 22.08 -0.82
C SER A 45 -5.99 20.62 -0.40
N THR A 46 -4.89 20.03 0.06
CA THR A 46 -4.81 18.64 0.53
C THR A 46 -4.14 18.52 1.89
N LEU A 47 -4.45 17.45 2.59
CA LEU A 47 -3.76 16.99 3.79
C LEU A 47 -3.10 15.62 3.51
N ASP A 48 -1.81 15.52 3.84
CA ASP A 48 -1.13 14.23 3.93
C ASP A 48 -0.83 13.89 5.38
N VAL A 49 -0.88 12.60 5.73
CA VAL A 49 -0.47 12.05 7.02
C VAL A 49 0.55 10.94 6.76
N PRO A 50 1.83 11.30 6.54
CA PRO A 50 2.87 10.35 6.14
C PRO A 50 3.02 9.16 7.09
N ASP A 51 2.90 9.39 8.41
CA ASP A 51 3.01 8.33 9.42
C ASP A 51 1.86 7.29 9.34
N GLN A 52 0.82 7.57 8.55
CA GLN A 52 -0.31 6.68 8.30
C GLN A 52 -0.43 6.26 6.82
N GLY A 53 0.52 6.67 5.98
CA GLY A 53 0.49 6.42 4.55
C GLY A 53 -0.64 7.12 3.80
N ALA A 54 -1.35 8.04 4.45
CA ALA A 54 -2.47 8.75 3.84
C ALA A 54 -1.97 9.98 3.06
N LYS A 55 -2.42 10.13 1.82
CA LYS A 55 -2.05 11.22 0.90
C LYS A 55 -3.26 11.84 0.23
N ASP A 56 -3.08 13.09 -0.17
CA ASP A 56 -4.02 13.84 -0.99
C ASP A 56 -5.46 13.85 -0.45
N ILE A 57 -5.61 13.81 0.88
CA ILE A 57 -6.93 13.91 1.53
C ILE A 57 -7.50 15.30 1.19
N PRO A 58 -8.66 15.41 0.50
CA PRO A 58 -9.22 16.68 0.10
C PRO A 58 -9.53 17.58 1.30
N ALA A 59 -9.14 18.85 1.20
CA ALA A 59 -9.38 19.87 2.19
C ALA A 59 -9.96 21.14 1.56
N GLU A 60 -10.59 21.99 2.36
CA GLU A 60 -11.07 23.30 1.96
C GLU A 60 -10.24 24.37 2.70
N VAL A 61 -9.48 25.17 1.96
CA VAL A 61 -8.57 26.16 2.55
C VAL A 61 -9.15 27.56 2.37
N SER A 62 -9.35 28.27 3.46
CA SER A 62 -9.72 29.70 3.46
C SER A 62 -8.68 30.56 4.17
N ARG A 63 -8.45 31.76 3.65
CA ARG A 63 -7.45 32.70 4.13
C ARG A 63 -8.08 34.08 4.33
N GLU A 64 -7.87 34.65 5.51
CA GLU A 64 -8.30 36.04 5.82
C GLU A 64 -7.16 37.04 5.66
N ALA A 65 -7.47 38.26 5.32
CA ALA A 65 -6.49 39.35 5.26
C ALA A 65 -5.77 39.62 6.62
N THR A 66 -6.34 39.14 7.71
CA THR A 66 -5.77 39.16 9.05
C THR A 66 -4.65 38.16 9.27
N GLY A 67 -4.40 37.28 8.32
CA GLY A 67 -3.44 36.15 8.42
C GLY A 67 -4.02 34.90 9.07
N VAL A 68 -5.32 34.87 9.34
CA VAL A 68 -6.00 33.66 9.81
C VAL A 68 -6.17 32.69 8.62
N ILE A 69 -5.79 31.44 8.85
CA ILE A 69 -5.97 30.33 7.91
C ILE A 69 -6.91 29.33 8.55
N THR A 70 -7.94 28.94 7.83
CA THR A 70 -8.84 27.86 8.23
C THR A 70 -8.80 26.76 7.16
N ILE A 71 -8.66 25.51 7.60
CA ILE A 71 -8.60 24.33 6.75
C ILE A 71 -9.64 23.37 7.28
N GLU A 72 -10.64 23.01 6.46
CA GLU A 72 -11.65 22.02 6.78
C GLU A 72 -11.35 20.72 6.03
N ILE A 73 -11.45 19.58 6.71
CA ILE A 73 -11.21 18.25 6.15
C ILE A 73 -12.45 17.37 6.42
N PRO A 74 -13.51 17.52 5.59
CA PRO A 74 -14.80 16.90 5.86
C PRO A 74 -14.78 15.38 5.93
N SER A 75 -13.94 14.74 5.11
CA SER A 75 -13.84 13.27 5.01
C SER A 75 -13.44 12.59 6.33
N ILE A 76 -12.71 13.29 7.20
CA ILE A 76 -12.25 12.78 8.50
C ILE A 76 -12.84 13.58 9.68
N ASN A 77 -13.84 14.43 9.43
CA ASN A 77 -14.49 15.31 10.41
C ASN A 77 -13.46 16.08 11.23
N ALA A 78 -12.52 16.74 10.53
CA ALA A 78 -11.44 17.50 11.15
C ALA A 78 -11.35 18.92 10.57
N SER A 79 -10.75 19.84 11.37
CA SER A 79 -10.44 21.18 10.93
C SER A 79 -9.16 21.70 11.59
N TYR A 80 -8.51 22.65 10.94
CA TYR A 80 -7.41 23.41 11.51
C TYR A 80 -7.70 24.90 11.39
N LYS A 81 -7.50 25.64 12.48
CA LYS A 81 -7.56 27.10 12.46
C LYS A 81 -6.32 27.69 13.11
N GLY A 82 -5.57 28.48 12.36
CA GLY A 82 -4.30 29.05 12.81
C GLY A 82 -4.08 30.47 12.33
N LEU A 83 -3.14 31.16 12.99
CA LEU A 83 -2.68 32.49 12.64
C LEU A 83 -1.26 32.40 12.08
N TRP A 84 -1.05 32.96 10.90
CA TRP A 84 0.27 33.08 10.31
C TRP A 84 1.09 34.18 11.00
N LEU A 85 2.26 33.83 11.50
CA LEU A 85 3.17 34.70 12.24
C LEU A 85 4.48 34.96 11.47
N GLY A 86 4.43 34.97 10.14
CA GLY A 86 5.56 35.24 9.25
C GLY A 86 6.42 34.02 8.93
N LYS A 87 6.78 33.21 9.91
CA LYS A 87 7.60 31.97 9.71
C LYS A 87 6.88 30.69 10.06
N ALA A 88 5.79 30.78 10.80
CA ALA A 88 4.99 29.62 11.21
C ALA A 88 3.49 29.97 11.21
N ILE A 89 2.64 28.96 11.16
CA ILE A 89 1.21 29.09 11.43
C ILE A 89 0.96 28.42 12.77
N THR A 90 0.52 29.18 13.75
CA THR A 90 0.21 28.62 15.08
C THR A 90 -1.29 28.55 15.25
N GLY A 91 -1.80 27.38 15.61
CA GLY A 91 -3.23 27.16 15.67
C GLY A 91 -3.66 25.93 16.44
N THR A 92 -4.86 25.49 16.13
CA THR A 92 -5.52 24.35 16.76
C THR A 92 -6.07 23.43 15.68
N PHE A 93 -5.71 22.18 15.76
CA PHE A 93 -6.33 21.08 15.00
C PHE A 93 -7.46 20.50 15.84
N THR A 94 -8.63 20.34 15.26
CA THR A 94 -9.80 19.77 15.92
C THR A 94 -10.29 18.57 15.12
N GLN A 95 -10.50 17.43 15.78
CA GLN A 95 -11.07 16.24 15.15
C GLN A 95 -12.10 15.61 16.09
N HIS A 96 -13.28 15.28 15.57
CA HIS A 96 -14.41 14.72 16.35
C HIS A 96 -14.71 15.54 17.64
N GLY A 97 -14.54 16.86 17.59
CA GLY A 97 -14.77 17.75 18.73
C GLY A 97 -13.64 17.83 19.77
N VAL A 98 -12.56 17.08 19.58
CA VAL A 98 -11.36 17.18 20.43
C VAL A 98 -10.33 18.08 19.77
N SER A 99 -9.78 19.03 20.54
CA SER A 99 -8.85 20.06 20.03
C SER A 99 -7.44 19.84 20.55
N PHE A 100 -6.47 20.02 19.65
CA PHE A 100 -5.04 19.84 19.90
C PHE A 100 -4.28 21.09 19.41
N PRO A 101 -3.33 21.64 20.17
CA PRO A 101 -2.47 22.69 19.67
C PRO A 101 -1.57 22.13 18.56
N LEU A 102 -1.45 22.87 17.45
CA LEU A 102 -0.62 22.48 16.33
C LEU A 102 0.05 23.72 15.72
N MET A 103 1.38 23.66 15.62
CA MET A 103 2.18 24.65 14.91
C MET A 103 2.64 24.06 13.58
N LEU A 104 2.40 24.79 12.49
CA LEU A 104 2.85 24.40 11.16
C LEU A 104 4.07 25.24 10.77
N ASN A 105 5.08 24.56 10.25
CA ASN A 105 6.28 25.16 9.66
C ASN A 105 6.24 24.97 8.13
N PRO A 106 6.84 25.91 7.35
CA PRO A 106 6.83 25.80 5.90
C PRO A 106 7.66 24.60 5.40
N GLY A 107 7.21 23.97 4.34
CA GLY A 107 7.87 22.87 3.68
C GLY A 107 7.29 21.50 4.05
N ARG A 108 7.67 20.50 3.26
CA ARG A 108 7.44 19.08 3.57
C ARG A 108 8.63 18.54 4.37
N PRO A 109 8.43 17.52 5.24
CA PRO A 109 9.55 16.78 5.81
C PRO A 109 10.41 16.25 4.66
N ALA A 110 11.72 16.32 4.79
CA ALA A 110 12.61 15.67 3.85
C ALA A 110 12.57 14.15 4.13
N ILE A 111 11.80 13.41 3.34
CA ILE A 111 11.79 11.95 3.39
C ILE A 111 12.87 11.47 2.41
N ASN A 112 13.92 10.87 2.96
CA ASN A 112 15.02 10.33 2.14
C ASN A 112 14.62 8.95 1.61
N ARG A 113 14.57 8.81 0.28
CA ARG A 113 14.31 7.54 -0.42
C ARG A 113 15.42 7.29 -1.43
N PRO A 114 16.63 6.93 -0.95
CA PRO A 114 17.84 6.92 -1.80
C PRO A 114 17.79 5.87 -2.91
N GLN A 115 16.95 4.85 -2.79
CA GLN A 115 16.80 3.81 -3.81
C GLN A 115 15.81 4.17 -4.92
N THR A 116 15.04 5.25 -4.79
CA THR A 116 14.12 5.67 -5.86
C THR A 116 14.92 5.96 -7.13
N PRO A 117 14.65 5.26 -8.24
CA PRO A 117 15.45 5.39 -9.45
C PRO A 117 15.38 6.80 -10.05
N VAL A 118 16.55 7.36 -10.36
CA VAL A 118 16.69 8.68 -10.98
C VAL A 118 17.52 8.53 -12.25
N GLY A 119 17.02 9.05 -13.38
CA GLY A 119 17.73 8.99 -14.67
C GLY A 119 19.02 9.83 -14.73
N PRO A 120 19.85 9.62 -15.78
CA PRO A 120 19.57 8.81 -16.97
C PRO A 120 19.69 7.31 -16.71
N PHE A 121 18.82 6.52 -17.36
CA PHE A 121 18.77 5.07 -17.18
C PHE A 121 19.51 4.34 -18.31
N PRO A 122 20.21 3.18 -18.03
CA PRO A 122 20.81 2.33 -19.03
C PRO A 122 19.80 1.33 -19.64
N TYR A 123 18.53 1.63 -19.59
CA TYR A 123 17.42 0.82 -20.09
C TYR A 123 16.32 1.73 -20.65
N THR A 124 15.36 1.15 -21.37
CA THR A 124 14.24 1.88 -21.95
C THR A 124 12.95 1.62 -21.20
N THR A 125 12.05 2.60 -21.22
CA THR A 125 10.68 2.47 -20.71
C THR A 125 9.69 2.80 -21.82
N GLU A 126 8.58 2.06 -21.84
CA GLU A 126 7.48 2.24 -22.78
C GLU A 126 6.16 2.28 -21.99
N GLU A 127 5.37 3.34 -22.21
CA GLU A 127 4.01 3.37 -21.67
C GLU A 127 3.12 2.47 -22.52
N VAL A 128 2.45 1.53 -21.85
CA VAL A 128 1.58 0.56 -22.50
C VAL A 128 0.18 0.61 -21.92
N THR A 129 -0.79 0.16 -22.69
CA THR A 129 -2.17 -0.02 -22.24
C THR A 129 -2.70 -1.38 -22.69
N PHE A 130 -3.48 -2.00 -21.83
CA PHE A 130 -4.16 -3.27 -22.12
C PHE A 130 -5.54 -3.28 -21.46
N THR A 131 -6.36 -4.23 -21.78
CA THR A 131 -7.76 -4.24 -21.35
C THR A 131 -8.16 -5.58 -20.76
N ASN A 132 -8.99 -5.53 -19.70
CA ASN A 132 -9.71 -6.66 -19.16
C ASN A 132 -11.19 -6.27 -19.00
N GLY A 133 -12.06 -6.81 -19.85
CA GLY A 133 -13.46 -6.40 -19.91
C GLY A 133 -13.62 -4.90 -20.18
N ASN A 134 -14.22 -4.19 -19.24
CA ASN A 134 -14.41 -2.72 -19.31
C ASN A 134 -13.28 -1.92 -18.66
N ALA A 135 -12.33 -2.56 -18.02
CA ALA A 135 -11.15 -1.90 -17.46
C ALA A 135 -10.09 -1.70 -18.55
N ARG A 136 -9.55 -0.47 -18.62
CA ARG A 136 -8.39 -0.13 -19.41
C ARG A 136 -7.24 0.17 -18.46
N LEU A 137 -6.22 -0.66 -18.50
CA LEU A 137 -5.08 -0.63 -17.60
C LEU A 137 -3.91 0.09 -18.25
N SER A 138 -3.29 0.98 -17.51
CA SER A 138 -2.13 1.76 -17.92
C SER A 138 -0.91 1.28 -17.17
N GLY A 139 0.18 1.03 -17.88
CA GLY A 139 1.40 0.51 -17.27
C GLY A 139 2.66 0.99 -17.96
N THR A 140 3.79 0.71 -17.33
CA THR A 140 5.14 0.97 -17.85
C THR A 140 5.85 -0.36 -18.05
N LEU A 141 6.21 -0.65 -19.29
CA LEU A 141 7.12 -1.73 -19.65
C LEU A 141 8.55 -1.23 -19.59
N THR A 142 9.33 -1.76 -18.67
CA THR A 142 10.76 -1.45 -18.50
C THR A 142 11.58 -2.56 -19.16
N MET A 143 12.47 -2.23 -20.09
CA MET A 143 13.22 -3.17 -20.91
C MET A 143 14.72 -2.90 -20.80
N PRO A 144 15.56 -3.92 -20.54
CA PRO A 144 17.01 -3.79 -20.57
C PRO A 144 17.49 -3.33 -21.96
N GLU A 145 18.71 -2.75 -22.04
CA GLU A 145 19.28 -2.19 -23.27
C GLU A 145 19.29 -3.19 -24.44
N ASN A 146 19.63 -4.45 -24.18
CA ASN A 146 19.70 -5.49 -25.19
C ASN A 146 18.50 -6.44 -25.12
N CYS A 147 17.31 -5.90 -24.96
CA CYS A 147 16.08 -6.67 -24.84
C CYS A 147 15.77 -7.41 -26.15
N THR A 148 15.49 -8.70 -26.02
CA THR A 148 15.09 -9.59 -27.12
C THR A 148 13.84 -10.37 -26.74
N ARG A 149 13.30 -11.14 -27.68
CA ARG A 149 12.16 -12.02 -27.42
C ARG A 149 12.45 -13.09 -26.34
N THR A 150 13.70 -13.50 -26.19
CA THR A 150 14.14 -14.48 -25.17
C THR A 150 14.48 -13.84 -23.82
N THR A 151 14.44 -12.52 -23.70
CA THR A 151 14.61 -11.82 -22.41
C THR A 151 13.47 -12.23 -21.47
N PRO A 152 13.74 -12.71 -20.26
CA PRO A 152 12.67 -12.97 -19.29
C PRO A 152 11.96 -11.69 -18.90
N VAL A 153 10.65 -11.74 -18.77
CA VAL A 153 9.83 -10.59 -18.36
C VAL A 153 8.87 -10.99 -17.25
N LEU A 154 8.58 -10.08 -16.34
CA LEU A 154 7.59 -10.28 -15.28
C LEU A 154 6.50 -9.21 -15.32
N VAL A 155 5.25 -9.62 -15.09
CA VAL A 155 4.20 -8.71 -14.64
C VAL A 155 4.34 -8.55 -13.12
N LEU A 156 4.36 -7.32 -12.64
CA LEU A 156 4.37 -6.99 -11.21
C LEU A 156 2.95 -6.72 -10.74
N VAL A 157 2.52 -7.41 -9.68
CA VAL A 157 1.16 -7.36 -9.13
C VAL A 157 1.21 -6.87 -7.69
N THR A 158 0.53 -5.76 -7.43
CA THR A 158 0.49 -5.06 -6.14
C THR A 158 -0.25 -5.85 -5.06
N GLY A 159 -0.04 -5.45 -3.82
CA GLY A 159 -0.78 -5.96 -2.66
C GLY A 159 -2.20 -5.43 -2.56
N SER A 160 -2.86 -5.69 -1.43
CA SER A 160 -4.25 -5.30 -1.16
C SER A 160 -4.47 -3.79 -1.20
N GLY A 161 -5.65 -3.39 -1.68
CA GLY A 161 -6.01 -1.99 -1.90
C GLY A 161 -5.68 -1.53 -3.32
N LEU A 162 -6.19 -0.34 -3.69
CA LEU A 162 -5.92 0.22 -5.01
C LEU A 162 -4.59 0.97 -4.98
N GLN A 163 -3.68 0.60 -5.85
CA GLN A 163 -2.31 1.13 -5.86
C GLN A 163 -1.89 1.59 -7.26
N ASN A 164 -0.91 2.50 -7.30
CA ASN A 164 -0.26 2.83 -8.54
C ASN A 164 0.77 1.76 -8.92
N ARG A 165 1.28 1.82 -10.15
CA ARG A 165 2.25 0.88 -10.74
C ARG A 165 3.56 0.73 -9.95
N ASP A 166 3.87 1.66 -9.06
CA ASP A 166 5.09 1.65 -8.25
C ASP A 166 4.87 1.02 -6.86
N GLU A 167 3.61 0.62 -6.55
CA GLU A 167 3.20 0.17 -5.22
C GLU A 167 3.59 1.20 -4.15
N GLU A 168 3.27 2.47 -4.41
CA GLU A 168 3.76 3.57 -3.61
C GLU A 168 3.11 3.63 -2.24
N LEU A 169 3.89 3.42 -1.19
CA LEU A 169 3.46 3.44 0.19
C LEU A 169 4.51 4.17 1.05
N PHE A 170 4.10 5.13 1.87
CA PHE A 170 5.01 5.94 2.69
C PHE A 170 6.15 6.62 1.88
N ASP A 171 5.88 7.06 0.67
CA ASP A 171 6.83 7.59 -0.32
C ASP A 171 7.90 6.59 -0.79
N HIS A 172 7.83 5.33 -0.39
CA HIS A 172 8.57 4.23 -1.02
C HIS A 172 7.91 3.84 -2.34
N LYS A 173 8.75 3.42 -3.30
CA LYS A 173 8.33 2.93 -4.61
C LYS A 173 8.96 1.57 -4.88
N PRO A 174 8.57 0.52 -4.13
CA PRO A 174 9.24 -0.78 -4.21
C PRO A 174 9.24 -1.36 -5.62
N PHE A 175 8.14 -1.27 -6.37
CA PHE A 175 8.11 -1.81 -7.73
C PHE A 175 8.95 -1.00 -8.71
N ALA A 176 9.15 0.31 -8.51
CA ALA A 176 10.11 1.07 -9.30
C ALA A 176 11.55 0.61 -9.03
N VAL A 177 11.88 0.37 -7.75
CA VAL A 177 13.21 -0.14 -7.33
C VAL A 177 13.47 -1.54 -7.89
N ILE A 178 12.50 -2.44 -7.81
CA ILE A 178 12.60 -3.79 -8.39
C ILE A 178 12.78 -3.72 -9.90
N ALA A 179 12.01 -2.89 -10.60
CA ALA A 179 12.09 -2.75 -12.05
C ALA A 179 13.46 -2.19 -12.51
N ASP A 180 14.01 -1.22 -11.79
CA ASP A 180 15.36 -0.69 -12.07
C ASP A 180 16.43 -1.78 -11.88
N ALA A 181 16.39 -2.50 -10.76
CA ALA A 181 17.33 -3.58 -10.47
C ALA A 181 17.27 -4.70 -11.53
N PHE A 182 16.06 -5.10 -11.91
CA PHE A 182 15.84 -6.14 -12.92
C PHE A 182 16.31 -5.69 -14.30
N ALA A 183 15.96 -4.48 -14.73
CA ALA A 183 16.39 -3.96 -16.04
C ALA A 183 17.91 -3.87 -16.16
N ARG A 184 18.60 -3.40 -15.10
CA ARG A 184 20.08 -3.38 -15.06
C ARG A 184 20.69 -4.79 -15.14
N ALA A 185 19.96 -5.80 -14.69
CA ALA A 185 20.40 -7.19 -14.70
C ALA A 185 19.97 -7.98 -15.96
N GLY A 186 19.25 -7.36 -16.89
CA GLY A 186 18.84 -7.98 -18.14
C GLY A 186 17.46 -8.67 -18.08
N VAL A 187 16.60 -8.29 -17.14
CA VAL A 187 15.22 -8.78 -16.98
C VAL A 187 14.24 -7.63 -17.24
N ALA A 188 13.21 -7.86 -18.04
CA ALA A 188 12.17 -6.87 -18.30
C ALA A 188 11.04 -6.96 -17.28
N THR A 189 10.29 -5.86 -17.07
CA THR A 189 9.14 -5.81 -16.16
C THR A 189 8.01 -4.97 -16.70
N LEU A 190 6.78 -5.40 -16.47
CA LEU A 190 5.56 -4.63 -16.66
C LEU A 190 4.98 -4.29 -15.28
N ARG A 191 4.89 -3.00 -14.97
CA ARG A 191 4.18 -2.45 -13.80
C ARG A 191 2.95 -1.73 -14.32
N TYR A 192 1.82 -1.82 -13.64
CA TYR A 192 0.59 -1.16 -14.07
C TYR A 192 -0.19 -0.60 -12.87
N ASP A 193 -0.93 0.47 -13.12
CA ASP A 193 -1.86 1.02 -12.12
C ASP A 193 -3.07 0.09 -12.02
N ASP A 194 -3.53 -0.19 -10.80
CA ASP A 194 -4.71 -1.02 -10.58
C ASP A 194 -5.94 -0.44 -11.28
N ARG A 195 -6.90 -1.29 -11.62
CA ARG A 195 -8.18 -0.83 -12.17
C ARG A 195 -8.79 0.28 -11.31
N GLY A 196 -9.25 1.35 -11.95
CA GLY A 196 -9.87 2.49 -11.27
C GLY A 196 -8.91 3.37 -10.47
N PHE A 197 -7.60 3.17 -10.60
CA PHE A 197 -6.58 3.95 -9.91
C PHE A 197 -5.56 4.55 -10.91
N GLY A 198 -4.92 5.66 -10.54
CA GLY A 198 -3.91 6.33 -11.35
C GLY A 198 -4.41 6.67 -12.75
N LEU A 199 -3.74 6.14 -13.78
CA LEU A 199 -4.13 6.30 -15.19
C LEU A 199 -5.01 5.16 -15.71
N SER A 200 -5.28 4.16 -14.90
CA SER A 200 -6.18 3.05 -15.23
C SER A 200 -7.64 3.42 -14.97
N THR A 201 -8.52 2.85 -15.78
CA THR A 201 -9.97 3.00 -15.63
C THR A 201 -10.60 1.65 -15.24
N GLY A 202 -11.85 1.69 -14.84
CA GLY A 202 -12.63 0.50 -14.48
C GLY A 202 -13.44 0.74 -13.21
N ASP A 203 -14.55 0.04 -13.08
CA ASP A 203 -15.37 0.08 -11.87
C ASP A 203 -14.79 -0.92 -10.85
N VAL A 204 -14.52 -0.44 -9.64
CA VAL A 204 -13.96 -1.24 -8.54
C VAL A 204 -15.02 -1.64 -7.51
N THR A 205 -16.23 -1.09 -7.59
CA THR A 205 -17.28 -1.28 -6.57
C THR A 205 -17.71 -2.74 -6.41
N GLN A 206 -17.59 -3.53 -7.47
CA GLN A 206 -17.92 -4.95 -7.49
C GLN A 206 -16.68 -5.84 -7.72
N SER A 207 -15.49 -5.24 -7.78
CA SER A 207 -14.26 -5.97 -8.05
C SER A 207 -13.82 -6.81 -6.84
N THR A 208 -13.19 -7.92 -7.14
CA THR A 208 -12.64 -8.89 -6.20
C THR A 208 -11.20 -9.22 -6.58
N THR A 209 -10.49 -9.98 -5.76
CA THR A 209 -9.16 -10.52 -6.10
C THR A 209 -9.16 -11.28 -7.43
N GLU A 210 -10.29 -11.90 -7.79
CA GLU A 210 -10.44 -12.58 -9.09
C GLU A 210 -10.36 -11.60 -10.27
N ASP A 211 -10.91 -10.40 -10.11
CA ASP A 211 -10.84 -9.35 -11.13
C ASP A 211 -9.41 -8.81 -11.27
N PHE A 212 -8.71 -8.57 -10.16
CA PHE A 212 -7.30 -8.17 -10.16
C PHE A 212 -6.39 -9.25 -10.76
N LYS A 213 -6.68 -10.55 -10.48
CA LYS A 213 -5.99 -11.66 -11.15
C LYS A 213 -6.20 -11.63 -12.66
N ASN A 214 -7.41 -11.36 -13.12
CA ASN A 214 -7.71 -11.27 -14.55
C ASN A 214 -7.07 -10.03 -15.21
N ASP A 215 -6.84 -8.95 -14.45
CA ASP A 215 -6.04 -7.80 -14.92
C ASP A 215 -4.58 -8.20 -15.14
N ALA A 216 -3.98 -8.86 -14.18
CA ALA A 216 -2.62 -9.40 -14.31
C ALA A 216 -2.52 -10.38 -15.49
N LEU A 217 -3.52 -11.24 -15.70
CA LEU A 217 -3.60 -12.15 -16.86
C LEU A 217 -3.64 -11.39 -18.19
N ALA A 218 -4.35 -10.25 -18.25
CA ALA A 218 -4.34 -9.41 -19.45
C ALA A 218 -2.95 -8.82 -19.72
N GLY A 219 -2.22 -8.42 -18.67
CA GLY A 219 -0.81 -8.02 -18.76
C GLY A 219 0.10 -9.15 -19.27
N ILE A 220 -0.08 -10.38 -18.78
CA ILE A 220 0.64 -11.56 -19.29
C ILE A 220 0.37 -11.76 -20.78
N LYS A 221 -0.88 -11.68 -21.21
CA LYS A 221 -1.24 -11.83 -22.63
C LYS A 221 -0.57 -10.79 -23.52
N LEU A 222 -0.54 -9.52 -23.09
CA LEU A 222 0.19 -8.45 -23.79
C LEU A 222 1.69 -8.80 -23.93
N LEU A 223 2.31 -9.28 -22.85
CA LEU A 223 3.74 -9.59 -22.85
C LEU A 223 4.06 -10.81 -23.74
N ARG A 224 3.19 -11.82 -23.79
CA ARG A 224 3.39 -13.00 -24.65
C ARG A 224 3.40 -12.70 -26.15
N GLU A 225 2.91 -11.54 -26.58
CA GLU A 225 3.07 -11.10 -27.98
C GLU A 225 4.53 -10.77 -28.31
N ARG A 226 5.32 -10.39 -27.27
CA ARG A 226 6.69 -9.87 -27.43
C ARG A 226 7.77 -10.75 -26.81
N PHE A 227 7.42 -11.59 -25.83
CA PHE A 227 8.38 -12.37 -25.03
C PHE A 227 7.99 -13.84 -24.98
N ASP A 228 8.99 -14.72 -25.05
CA ASP A 228 8.79 -16.18 -25.00
C ASP A 228 8.63 -16.71 -23.58
N ARG A 229 9.13 -15.98 -22.56
CA ARG A 229 9.09 -16.37 -21.15
C ARG A 229 8.51 -15.25 -20.30
N VAL A 230 7.31 -15.47 -19.77
CA VAL A 230 6.56 -14.49 -18.97
C VAL A 230 6.30 -15.02 -17.57
N GLY A 231 6.90 -14.39 -16.57
CA GLY A 231 6.66 -14.65 -15.16
C GLY A 231 5.72 -13.65 -14.52
N VAL A 232 5.40 -13.89 -13.25
CA VAL A 232 4.65 -12.97 -12.40
C VAL A 232 5.41 -12.78 -11.10
N LEU A 233 5.61 -11.52 -10.69
CA LEU A 233 6.04 -11.15 -9.36
C LEU A 233 4.87 -10.51 -8.66
N GLY A 234 4.49 -11.01 -7.50
CA GLY A 234 3.42 -10.42 -6.70
C GLY A 234 3.84 -10.20 -5.26
N HIS A 235 3.40 -9.08 -4.69
CA HIS A 235 3.60 -8.74 -3.29
C HIS A 235 2.29 -8.91 -2.51
N SER A 236 2.34 -9.50 -1.32
CA SER A 236 1.19 -9.65 -0.44
C SER A 236 0.02 -10.38 -1.16
N GLU A 237 -1.17 -9.77 -1.31
CA GLU A 237 -2.27 -10.30 -2.13
C GLU A 237 -1.83 -10.55 -3.58
N GLY A 238 -0.96 -9.71 -4.15
CA GLY A 238 -0.37 -9.95 -5.47
C GLY A 238 0.42 -11.25 -5.55
N GLY A 239 1.07 -11.67 -4.45
CA GLY A 239 1.72 -12.97 -4.33
C GLY A 239 0.73 -14.12 -4.41
N SER A 240 -0.45 -13.97 -3.80
CA SER A 240 -1.58 -14.91 -3.94
C SER A 240 -2.05 -14.99 -5.39
N ILE A 241 -2.23 -13.84 -6.04
CA ILE A 241 -2.61 -13.74 -7.46
C ILE A 241 -1.59 -14.43 -8.36
N ALA A 242 -0.29 -14.23 -8.12
CA ALA A 242 0.77 -14.88 -8.88
C ALA A 242 0.69 -16.40 -8.78
N LEU A 243 0.46 -16.95 -7.60
CA LEU A 243 0.28 -18.40 -7.38
C LEU A 243 -1.01 -18.92 -8.03
N MET A 244 -2.10 -18.17 -7.98
CA MET A 244 -3.35 -18.52 -8.67
C MET A 244 -3.15 -18.60 -10.18
N LEU A 245 -2.43 -17.65 -10.78
CA LEU A 245 -2.08 -17.64 -12.20
C LEU A 245 -1.17 -18.83 -12.57
N ALA A 246 -0.20 -19.15 -11.72
CA ALA A 246 0.66 -20.31 -11.89
C ALA A 246 -0.12 -21.63 -11.83
N ALA A 247 -1.05 -21.77 -10.89
CA ALA A 247 -1.92 -22.94 -10.79
C ALA A 247 -2.82 -23.13 -12.02
N GLN A 248 -3.10 -22.06 -12.76
CA GLN A 248 -3.83 -22.07 -14.03
C GLN A 248 -2.90 -22.24 -15.26
N GLY A 249 -1.59 -22.43 -15.06
CA GLY A 249 -0.61 -22.56 -16.14
C GLY A 249 -0.40 -21.28 -16.95
N GLN A 250 -0.68 -20.11 -16.37
CA GLN A 250 -0.59 -18.83 -17.07
C GLN A 250 0.80 -18.17 -16.95
N ALA A 251 1.59 -18.55 -15.96
CA ALA A 251 2.94 -18.04 -15.72
C ALA A 251 3.99 -19.13 -15.96
N ASP A 252 5.13 -18.76 -16.55
CA ASP A 252 6.25 -19.68 -16.78
C ASP A 252 7.15 -19.80 -15.53
N PHE A 253 7.08 -18.84 -14.62
CA PHE A 253 7.72 -18.81 -13.30
C PHE A 253 7.07 -17.75 -12.41
N VAL A 254 7.22 -17.87 -11.10
CA VAL A 254 6.62 -16.96 -10.11
C VAL A 254 7.63 -16.50 -9.09
N ILE A 255 7.57 -15.22 -8.72
CA ILE A 255 8.14 -14.67 -7.49
C ILE A 255 7.00 -14.24 -6.59
N SER A 256 6.89 -14.85 -5.41
CA SER A 256 5.92 -14.50 -4.38
C SER A 256 6.64 -13.81 -3.22
N LEU A 257 6.40 -12.52 -3.06
CA LEU A 257 6.95 -11.67 -2.01
C LEU A 257 5.90 -11.51 -0.91
N ALA A 258 6.14 -12.09 0.27
CA ALA A 258 5.20 -12.07 1.39
C ALA A 258 3.75 -12.44 0.97
N GLY A 259 3.63 -13.39 0.02
CA GLY A 259 2.32 -13.78 -0.52
C GLY A 259 1.48 -14.49 0.52
N MET A 260 0.22 -14.09 0.61
CA MET A 260 -0.77 -14.75 1.46
C MET A 260 -1.17 -16.08 0.84
N VAL A 261 -0.86 -17.18 1.50
CA VAL A 261 -1.09 -18.56 1.05
C VAL A 261 -2.20 -19.24 1.83
N VAL A 262 -2.21 -19.03 3.14
CA VAL A 262 -3.34 -19.45 3.99
C VAL A 262 -4.58 -18.60 3.69
N SER A 263 -5.73 -18.99 4.25
CA SER A 263 -6.94 -18.25 3.93
C SER A 263 -6.89 -16.79 4.37
N GLY A 264 -7.58 -15.91 3.61
CA GLY A 264 -7.72 -14.50 3.97
C GLY A 264 -8.37 -14.32 5.33
N ALA A 265 -9.33 -15.18 5.71
CA ALA A 265 -9.93 -15.21 7.04
C ALA A 265 -8.87 -15.44 8.12
N GLN A 266 -7.99 -16.44 7.95
CA GLN A 266 -6.92 -16.76 8.90
C GLN A 266 -5.91 -15.62 9.02
N THR A 267 -5.49 -15.04 7.89
CA THR A 267 -4.59 -13.89 7.85
C THR A 267 -5.17 -12.69 8.63
N LEU A 268 -6.44 -12.35 8.40
CA LEU A 268 -7.09 -11.25 9.11
C LEU A 268 -7.29 -11.53 10.62
N LEU A 269 -7.57 -12.77 10.99
CA LEU A 269 -7.66 -13.17 12.40
C LEU A 269 -6.32 -12.96 13.12
N GLU A 270 -5.22 -13.40 12.51
CA GLU A 270 -3.89 -13.25 13.10
C GLU A 270 -3.48 -11.77 13.21
N GLN A 271 -3.74 -10.97 12.18
CA GLN A 271 -3.52 -9.52 12.23
C GLN A 271 -4.29 -8.85 13.38
N ASN A 272 -5.57 -9.18 13.53
CA ASN A 272 -6.41 -8.63 14.61
C ASN A 272 -5.92 -9.09 15.98
N ARG A 273 -5.63 -10.38 16.17
CA ARG A 273 -5.10 -10.94 17.40
C ARG A 273 -3.81 -10.23 17.81
N ARG A 274 -2.87 -10.11 16.88
CA ARG A 274 -1.60 -9.43 17.10
C ARG A 274 -1.79 -7.95 17.50
N ALA A 275 -2.62 -7.22 16.76
CA ALA A 275 -2.88 -5.81 17.01
C ALA A 275 -3.50 -5.58 18.41
N LEU A 276 -4.48 -6.39 18.80
CA LEU A 276 -5.12 -6.28 20.11
C LEU A 276 -4.18 -6.67 21.25
N THR A 277 -3.38 -7.73 21.07
CA THR A 277 -2.37 -8.14 22.05
C THR A 277 -1.32 -7.04 22.24
N LYS A 278 -0.83 -6.44 21.15
CA LYS A 278 0.11 -5.30 21.19
C LYS A 278 -0.51 -4.09 21.92
N ALA A 279 -1.79 -3.85 21.71
CA ALA A 279 -2.52 -2.78 22.39
C ALA A 279 -2.77 -3.07 23.90
N GLY A 280 -2.35 -4.23 24.41
CA GLY A 280 -2.52 -4.61 25.82
C GLY A 280 -3.95 -5.04 26.19
N VAL A 281 -4.77 -5.41 25.21
CA VAL A 281 -6.12 -5.95 25.47
C VAL A 281 -5.99 -7.29 26.20
N PRO A 282 -6.78 -7.53 27.27
CA PRO A 282 -6.75 -8.80 28.01
C PRO A 282 -7.02 -10.00 27.09
N GLU A 283 -6.29 -11.10 27.31
CA GLU A 283 -6.32 -12.29 26.45
C GLU A 283 -7.74 -12.87 26.27
N ASN A 284 -8.54 -12.87 27.33
CA ASN A 284 -9.93 -13.32 27.25
C ASN A 284 -10.79 -12.45 26.33
N GLU A 285 -10.52 -11.15 26.27
CA GLU A 285 -11.22 -10.21 25.37
C GLU A 285 -10.73 -10.36 23.93
N VAL A 286 -9.42 -10.54 23.72
CA VAL A 286 -8.85 -10.87 22.42
C VAL A 286 -9.48 -12.15 21.87
N ASN A 287 -9.57 -13.20 22.68
CA ASN A 287 -10.16 -14.47 22.27
C ASN A 287 -11.65 -14.33 21.93
N ALA A 288 -12.43 -13.60 22.77
CA ALA A 288 -13.84 -13.36 22.49
C ALA A 288 -14.05 -12.58 21.17
N TYR A 289 -13.23 -11.56 20.92
CA TYR A 289 -13.30 -10.77 19.69
C TYR A 289 -12.90 -11.60 18.47
N CYS A 290 -11.82 -12.36 18.55
CA CYS A 290 -11.37 -13.24 17.45
C CYS A 290 -12.42 -14.32 17.14
N SER A 291 -13.09 -14.89 18.15
CA SER A 291 -14.20 -15.84 17.92
C SER A 291 -15.37 -15.20 17.18
N LEU A 292 -15.73 -13.96 17.52
CA LEU A 292 -16.76 -13.20 16.79
C LEU A 292 -16.34 -12.93 15.33
N LEU A 293 -15.06 -12.64 15.07
CA LEU A 293 -14.55 -12.49 13.72
C LEU A 293 -14.58 -13.81 12.94
N GLU A 294 -14.20 -14.94 13.57
CA GLU A 294 -14.28 -16.28 12.95
C GLU A 294 -15.71 -16.59 12.48
N ASP A 295 -16.69 -16.37 13.34
CA ASP A 295 -18.10 -16.57 13.00
C ASP A 295 -18.54 -15.64 11.85
N ALA A 296 -18.09 -14.38 11.86
CA ALA A 296 -18.41 -13.42 10.81
C ALA A 296 -17.77 -13.80 9.46
N PHE A 297 -16.53 -14.24 9.46
CA PHE A 297 -15.83 -14.68 8.23
C PHE A 297 -16.44 -15.97 7.68
N ALA A 298 -16.79 -16.91 8.54
CA ALA A 298 -17.50 -18.13 8.14
C ALA A 298 -18.89 -17.80 7.53
N ALA A 299 -19.65 -16.91 8.16
CA ALA A 299 -20.93 -16.45 7.65
C ALA A 299 -20.78 -15.71 6.29
N ALA A 300 -19.77 -14.82 6.16
CA ALA A 300 -19.49 -14.12 4.91
C ALA A 300 -19.15 -15.10 3.78
N THR A 301 -18.31 -16.10 4.04
CA THR A 301 -17.94 -17.15 3.08
C THR A 301 -19.16 -17.98 2.66
N ALA A 302 -20.04 -18.31 3.61
CA ALA A 302 -21.28 -19.06 3.36
C ALA A 302 -22.42 -18.20 2.78
N SER A 303 -22.21 -16.90 2.58
CA SER A 303 -23.26 -15.94 2.22
C SER A 303 -24.45 -15.95 3.19
N ALA A 304 -24.18 -16.25 4.46
CA ALA A 304 -25.15 -16.24 5.54
C ALA A 304 -25.25 -14.86 6.22
N PRO A 305 -26.29 -14.58 7.02
CA PRO A 305 -26.37 -13.36 7.79
C PRO A 305 -25.20 -13.22 8.77
N LEU A 306 -24.55 -12.04 8.76
CA LEU A 306 -23.41 -11.75 9.64
C LEU A 306 -23.88 -11.59 11.10
N PRO A 307 -23.15 -12.13 12.09
CA PRO A 307 -23.45 -11.93 13.51
C PRO A 307 -23.57 -10.45 13.86
N THR A 308 -24.45 -10.10 14.81
CA THR A 308 -24.58 -8.71 15.29
C THR A 308 -23.54 -8.37 16.37
N GLY A 309 -23.08 -9.37 17.11
CA GLY A 309 -22.19 -9.22 18.27
C GLY A 309 -22.93 -8.92 19.59
N GLU A 310 -24.27 -8.72 19.57
CA GLU A 310 -25.05 -8.32 20.74
C GLU A 310 -25.05 -9.38 21.87
N ASP A 311 -24.98 -10.66 21.52
CA ASP A 311 -24.99 -11.79 22.46
C ASP A 311 -23.56 -12.27 22.80
N THR A 312 -22.55 -11.43 22.62
CA THR A 312 -21.14 -11.81 22.86
C THR A 312 -20.59 -11.16 24.13
N ALA A 313 -19.55 -11.77 24.69
CA ALA A 313 -18.80 -11.20 25.82
C ALA A 313 -17.78 -10.12 25.39
N VAL A 314 -17.90 -9.61 24.17
CA VAL A 314 -16.98 -8.61 23.60
C VAL A 314 -17.29 -7.22 24.18
N GLN A 315 -16.25 -6.51 24.59
CA GLN A 315 -16.34 -5.15 25.14
C GLN A 315 -16.91 -4.15 24.12
N PRO A 316 -17.67 -3.12 24.55
CA PRO A 316 -18.30 -2.15 23.66
C PRO A 316 -17.33 -1.46 22.70
N ALA A 317 -16.10 -1.16 23.13
CA ALA A 317 -15.08 -0.54 22.27
C ALA A 317 -14.67 -1.46 21.10
N LEU A 318 -14.54 -2.76 21.34
CA LEU A 318 -14.24 -3.75 20.30
C LEU A 318 -15.45 -4.02 19.39
N LEU A 319 -16.67 -3.89 19.90
CA LEU A 319 -17.88 -3.97 19.07
C LEU A 319 -17.99 -2.82 18.07
N GLN A 320 -17.47 -1.63 18.39
CA GLN A 320 -17.36 -0.55 17.41
C GLN A 320 -16.41 -0.93 16.24
N ASN A 321 -15.25 -1.49 16.54
CA ASN A 321 -14.34 -2.02 15.54
C ASN A 321 -14.99 -3.14 14.71
N TYR A 322 -15.68 -4.06 15.38
CA TYR A 322 -16.42 -5.13 14.71
C TYR A 322 -17.48 -4.58 13.74
N SER A 323 -18.17 -3.49 14.11
CA SER A 323 -19.17 -2.88 13.23
C SER A 323 -18.57 -2.40 11.91
N LEU A 324 -17.32 -1.90 11.92
CA LEU A 324 -16.59 -1.51 10.69
C LEU A 324 -16.20 -2.74 9.87
N VAL A 325 -15.65 -3.78 10.53
CA VAL A 325 -15.34 -5.05 9.85
C VAL A 325 -16.61 -5.65 9.21
N ARG A 326 -17.73 -5.64 9.93
CA ARG A 326 -19.01 -6.12 9.43
C ARG A 326 -19.48 -5.35 8.18
N GLN A 327 -19.28 -4.02 8.15
CA GLN A 327 -19.59 -3.21 6.96
C GLN A 327 -18.68 -3.57 5.77
N GLN A 328 -17.39 -3.79 6.02
CA GLN A 328 -16.46 -4.24 4.98
C GLN A 328 -16.82 -5.62 4.44
N LEU A 329 -17.25 -6.56 5.29
CA LEU A 329 -17.70 -7.89 4.88
C LEU A 329 -18.99 -7.88 4.03
N LEU A 330 -19.71 -6.78 3.95
CA LEU A 330 -20.80 -6.61 3.00
C LEU A 330 -20.31 -6.30 1.58
N GLN A 331 -19.06 -5.88 1.41
CA GLN A 331 -18.48 -5.56 0.11
C GLN A 331 -18.03 -6.84 -0.60
N PRO A 332 -18.19 -6.93 -1.93
CA PRO A 332 -17.79 -8.11 -2.71
C PRO A 332 -16.31 -8.47 -2.54
N TYR A 333 -15.44 -7.46 -2.55
CA TYR A 333 -14.00 -7.65 -2.37
C TYR A 333 -13.69 -8.39 -1.07
N MET A 334 -14.16 -7.87 0.07
CA MET A 334 -13.82 -8.44 1.37
C MET A 334 -14.43 -9.84 1.58
N ARG A 335 -15.64 -10.09 1.04
CA ARG A 335 -16.23 -11.44 1.02
C ARG A 335 -15.37 -12.43 0.26
N TYR A 336 -14.89 -12.04 -0.91
CA TYR A 336 -14.01 -12.89 -1.70
C TYR A 336 -12.69 -13.12 -0.96
N PHE A 337 -12.09 -12.04 -0.46
CA PHE A 337 -10.82 -12.09 0.26
C PHE A 337 -10.83 -13.06 1.43
N VAL A 338 -11.83 -13.00 2.32
CA VAL A 338 -11.91 -13.93 3.46
C VAL A 338 -12.15 -15.38 3.05
N SER A 339 -12.76 -15.61 1.89
CA SER A 339 -13.00 -16.95 1.35
C SER A 339 -11.81 -17.50 0.56
N LEU A 340 -10.87 -16.64 0.15
CA LEU A 340 -9.72 -17.02 -0.65
C LEU A 340 -8.76 -17.88 0.18
N ASP A 341 -8.40 -19.03 -0.35
CA ASP A 341 -7.46 -19.98 0.24
C ASP A 341 -6.59 -20.56 -0.87
N VAL A 342 -5.43 -19.94 -1.08
CA VAL A 342 -4.50 -20.30 -2.16
C VAL A 342 -3.86 -21.67 -1.91
N SER A 343 -3.74 -22.09 -0.65
CA SER A 343 -3.16 -23.40 -0.30
C SER A 343 -3.83 -24.56 -1.03
N LYS A 344 -5.13 -24.44 -1.32
CA LYS A 344 -5.92 -25.46 -2.05
C LYS A 344 -5.56 -25.61 -3.53
N THR A 345 -4.87 -24.62 -4.10
CA THR A 345 -4.51 -24.61 -5.54
C THR A 345 -3.04 -24.96 -5.78
N LEU A 346 -2.21 -25.00 -4.75
CA LEU A 346 -0.77 -25.15 -4.86
C LEU A 346 -0.34 -26.43 -5.61
N SER A 347 -1.05 -27.53 -5.44
CA SER A 347 -0.75 -28.80 -6.13
C SER A 347 -0.82 -28.72 -7.66
N ALA A 348 -1.49 -27.71 -8.21
CA ALA A 348 -1.56 -27.45 -9.65
C ALA A 348 -0.43 -26.54 -10.16
N VAL A 349 0.40 -25.97 -9.29
CA VAL A 349 1.53 -25.12 -9.68
C VAL A 349 2.69 -25.97 -10.14
N THR A 350 2.97 -25.97 -11.43
CA THR A 350 4.04 -26.81 -12.03
C THR A 350 5.30 -26.02 -12.40
N CYS A 351 5.19 -24.69 -12.53
CA CYS A 351 6.32 -23.83 -12.85
C CYS A 351 7.22 -23.56 -11.62
N PRO A 352 8.48 -23.12 -11.82
CA PRO A 352 9.34 -22.71 -10.73
C PRO A 352 8.74 -21.56 -9.91
N VAL A 353 8.90 -21.61 -8.58
CA VAL A 353 8.46 -20.59 -7.63
C VAL A 353 9.62 -20.14 -6.76
N LEU A 354 9.87 -18.84 -6.71
CA LEU A 354 10.67 -18.21 -5.67
C LEU A 354 9.70 -17.57 -4.66
N ALA A 355 9.63 -18.10 -3.46
CA ALA A 355 8.80 -17.54 -2.39
C ALA A 355 9.69 -17.00 -1.27
N LEU A 356 9.55 -15.73 -0.98
CA LEU A 356 10.30 -15.02 0.05
C LEU A 356 9.33 -14.35 1.02
N ASN A 357 9.68 -14.36 2.32
CA ASN A 357 8.94 -13.59 3.31
C ASN A 357 9.88 -13.13 4.43
N GLY A 358 9.68 -11.90 4.93
CA GLY A 358 10.45 -11.35 6.03
C GLY A 358 10.09 -12.03 7.36
N THR A 359 11.09 -12.34 8.20
CA THR A 359 10.82 -12.97 9.51
C THR A 359 10.18 -12.03 10.53
N LEU A 360 10.19 -10.73 10.26
CA LEU A 360 9.53 -9.70 11.06
C LEU A 360 8.25 -9.16 10.39
N ASP A 361 7.74 -9.88 9.39
CA ASP A 361 6.48 -9.53 8.76
C ASP A 361 5.32 -9.67 9.74
N THR A 362 4.61 -8.57 10.00
CA THR A 362 3.48 -8.51 10.93
C THR A 362 2.13 -8.55 10.22
N GLN A 363 2.12 -8.55 8.89
CA GLN A 363 0.90 -8.57 8.08
C GLN A 363 0.62 -9.96 7.49
N VAL A 364 1.65 -10.64 6.99
CA VAL A 364 1.55 -12.01 6.48
C VAL A 364 2.58 -12.87 7.23
N GLU A 365 2.10 -13.69 8.14
CA GLU A 365 2.98 -14.47 9.03
C GLU A 365 3.89 -15.39 8.21
N CYS A 366 5.21 -15.22 8.44
CA CYS A 366 6.25 -15.81 7.61
C CYS A 366 6.26 -17.35 7.67
N SER A 367 6.28 -17.91 8.88
CA SER A 367 6.44 -19.35 9.09
C SER A 367 5.26 -20.14 8.54
N GLU A 368 4.05 -19.66 8.79
CA GLU A 368 2.82 -20.33 8.38
C GLU A 368 2.66 -20.37 6.86
N ASN A 369 2.84 -19.21 6.21
CA ASN A 369 2.66 -19.10 4.76
C ASN A 369 3.77 -19.85 3.99
N LEU A 370 5.04 -19.76 4.43
CA LEU A 370 6.12 -20.53 3.81
C LEU A 370 5.98 -22.05 4.04
N SER A 371 5.49 -22.48 5.22
CA SER A 371 5.20 -23.89 5.49
C SER A 371 4.07 -24.44 4.62
N ALA A 372 3.03 -23.64 4.39
CA ALA A 372 1.94 -23.99 3.48
C ALA A 372 2.46 -24.18 2.04
N LEU A 373 3.33 -23.28 1.56
CA LEU A 373 3.99 -23.42 0.25
C LEU A 373 4.85 -24.67 0.19
N GLN A 374 5.68 -24.92 1.20
CA GLN A 374 6.56 -26.07 1.24
C GLN A 374 5.82 -27.41 1.21
N SER A 375 4.64 -27.42 1.85
CA SER A 375 3.80 -28.63 1.92
C SER A 375 2.92 -28.81 0.68
N GLY A 376 2.50 -27.72 0.04
CA GLY A 376 1.50 -27.74 -1.04
C GLY A 376 2.08 -27.78 -2.46
N LEU A 377 3.26 -27.20 -2.67
CA LEU A 377 3.86 -27.12 -4.00
C LEU A 377 4.43 -28.48 -4.44
N PRO A 378 4.23 -28.88 -5.70
CA PRO A 378 4.94 -30.02 -6.28
C PRO A 378 6.46 -29.82 -6.26
N ALA A 379 7.21 -30.93 -6.17
CA ALA A 379 8.65 -30.87 -6.22
C ALA A 379 9.14 -30.30 -7.56
N ASN A 380 9.91 -29.24 -7.50
CA ASN A 380 10.54 -28.60 -8.64
C ASN A 380 11.95 -28.16 -8.25
N PRO A 381 13.03 -28.60 -8.95
CA PRO A 381 14.41 -28.32 -8.55
C PRO A 381 14.79 -26.84 -8.59
N LEU A 382 14.02 -26.02 -9.28
CA LEU A 382 14.23 -24.56 -9.39
C LEU A 382 13.35 -23.77 -8.41
N THR A 383 12.46 -24.43 -7.67
CA THR A 383 11.66 -23.78 -6.61
C THR A 383 12.53 -23.53 -5.38
N ALA A 384 12.44 -22.32 -4.85
CA ALA A 384 13.09 -21.90 -3.61
C ALA A 384 12.10 -21.18 -2.69
N ILE A 385 12.01 -21.63 -1.44
CA ILE A 385 11.13 -21.07 -0.41
C ILE A 385 12.01 -20.69 0.77
N ARG A 386 12.08 -19.37 1.08
CA ARG A 386 13.04 -18.88 2.06
C ARG A 386 12.48 -17.78 2.96
N PRO A 387 12.58 -17.91 4.29
CA PRO A 387 12.44 -16.80 5.21
C PRO A 387 13.66 -15.87 5.09
N ILE A 388 13.43 -14.56 5.13
CA ILE A 388 14.49 -13.56 5.08
C ILE A 388 14.60 -12.89 6.46
N PRO A 389 15.69 -13.14 7.19
CA PRO A 389 15.83 -12.65 8.54
C PRO A 389 15.83 -11.11 8.64
N GLY A 390 15.11 -10.56 9.62
CA GLY A 390 15.16 -9.13 9.95
C GLY A 390 14.41 -8.21 9.00
N LEU A 391 13.67 -8.74 8.03
CA LEU A 391 12.87 -7.93 7.11
C LEU A 391 11.40 -7.89 7.53
N ASN A 392 10.76 -6.73 7.29
CA ASN A 392 9.33 -6.52 7.44
C ASN A 392 8.53 -6.95 6.19
N HIS A 393 7.24 -6.64 6.15
CA HIS A 393 6.35 -6.94 5.03
C HIS A 393 6.77 -6.29 3.72
N LEU A 394 7.37 -5.09 3.76
CA LEU A 394 7.87 -4.36 2.58
C LEU A 394 9.30 -4.76 2.18
N PHE A 395 9.86 -5.79 2.80
CA PHE A 395 11.25 -6.22 2.58
C PHE A 395 12.29 -5.16 2.94
N GLN A 396 12.02 -4.36 3.97
CA GLN A 396 12.96 -3.40 4.56
C GLN A 396 13.60 -4.02 5.81
N HIS A 397 14.88 -3.73 6.05
CA HIS A 397 15.49 -3.99 7.35
C HIS A 397 14.84 -3.14 8.42
N CYS A 398 14.37 -3.77 9.47
CA CYS A 398 13.54 -3.12 10.50
C CYS A 398 13.91 -3.62 11.92
N THR A 399 13.31 -3.00 12.92
CA THR A 399 13.49 -3.38 14.33
C THR A 399 12.33 -4.22 14.84
N THR A 400 11.11 -3.79 14.58
CA THR A 400 9.88 -4.45 15.09
C THR A 400 9.08 -5.12 13.98
N GLY A 401 9.20 -4.64 12.74
CA GLY A 401 8.40 -5.06 11.59
C GLY A 401 7.02 -4.44 11.53
N GLU A 402 6.69 -3.57 12.47
CA GLU A 402 5.40 -2.91 12.54
C GLU A 402 5.25 -1.80 11.50
N THR A 403 4.01 -1.53 11.10
CA THR A 403 3.71 -0.57 10.03
C THR A 403 4.09 0.87 10.36
N ASP A 404 4.21 1.22 11.64
CA ASP A 404 4.63 2.55 12.09
C ASP A 404 6.13 2.84 11.86
N GLU A 405 6.95 1.80 11.59
CA GLU A 405 8.35 1.97 11.18
C GLU A 405 8.50 2.30 9.68
N TYR A 406 7.57 1.88 8.83
CA TYR A 406 7.73 1.93 7.36
C TYR A 406 8.10 3.32 6.83
N GLY A 407 7.39 4.35 7.29
CA GLY A 407 7.64 5.72 6.88
C GLY A 407 8.99 6.28 7.36
N GLN A 408 9.58 5.71 8.41
CA GLN A 408 10.81 6.19 9.04
C GLN A 408 12.06 5.50 8.47
N ILE A 409 11.92 4.31 7.90
CA ILE A 409 13.00 3.56 7.27
C ILE A 409 13.35 4.22 5.93
N GLU A 410 14.63 4.53 5.67
CA GLU A 410 15.08 5.09 4.40
C GLU A 410 15.16 4.04 3.27
N GLU A 411 15.47 2.79 3.63
CA GLU A 411 15.53 1.67 2.71
C GLU A 411 14.14 1.37 2.15
N THR A 412 14.01 1.33 0.83
CA THR A 412 12.75 0.98 0.16
C THR A 412 12.61 -0.51 0.00
N PHE A 413 13.71 -1.21 -0.33
CA PHE A 413 13.71 -2.65 -0.55
C PHE A 413 15.10 -3.22 -0.32
N SER A 414 15.22 -4.38 0.35
CA SER A 414 16.50 -5.02 0.65
C SER A 414 17.33 -5.29 -0.60
N PRO A 415 18.58 -4.77 -0.68
CA PRO A 415 19.48 -5.02 -1.81
C PRO A 415 19.84 -6.50 -1.99
N GLU A 416 19.89 -7.27 -0.91
CA GLU A 416 20.16 -8.71 -0.93
C GLU A 416 19.01 -9.44 -1.61
N VAL A 417 17.76 -9.08 -1.30
CA VAL A 417 16.57 -9.69 -1.92
C VAL A 417 16.48 -9.32 -3.41
N LEU A 418 16.79 -8.07 -3.79
CA LEU A 418 16.89 -7.67 -5.21
C LEU A 418 17.90 -8.53 -5.97
N THR A 419 19.08 -8.74 -5.36
CA THR A 419 20.14 -9.58 -5.94
C THR A 419 19.69 -11.03 -6.07
N ASP A 420 19.11 -11.59 -5.05
CA ASP A 420 18.60 -12.95 -4.99
C ASP A 420 17.54 -13.22 -6.09
N MET A 421 16.55 -12.34 -6.19
CA MET A 421 15.50 -12.44 -7.23
C MET A 421 16.11 -12.40 -8.64
N THR A 422 17.07 -11.49 -8.84
CA THR A 422 17.74 -11.33 -10.13
C THR A 422 18.54 -12.57 -10.53
N ILE A 423 19.33 -13.12 -9.60
CA ILE A 423 20.12 -14.35 -9.82
C ILE A 423 19.19 -15.50 -10.13
N TRP A 424 18.10 -15.65 -9.36
CA TRP A 424 17.17 -16.74 -9.55
C TRP A 424 16.48 -16.69 -10.92
N VAL A 425 15.95 -15.53 -11.34
CA VAL A 425 15.32 -15.38 -12.68
C VAL A 425 16.30 -15.71 -13.80
N LYS A 426 17.58 -15.36 -13.67
CA LYS A 426 18.61 -15.64 -14.67
C LYS A 426 19.07 -17.11 -14.66
N SER A 427 18.77 -17.86 -13.63
CA SER A 427 19.09 -19.30 -13.54
C SER A 427 18.01 -20.20 -14.16
N LEU A 428 16.83 -19.65 -14.46
CA LEU A 428 15.74 -20.34 -15.13
C LEU A 428 16.04 -20.54 -16.63
#